data_c453287d3b8e6336af87577ee0c7a7b1
#
_entry.id   c453287d3b8e6336af87577ee0c7a7b1
#
_cell.length_a   1.000
_cell.length_b   1.000
_cell.length_c   1.000
_cell.angle_alpha   90.00
_cell.angle_beta   90.00
_cell.angle_gamma   90.00
#
_symmetry.space_group_name_H-M   'P 1'
#
loop_
_entity.id
_entity.type
_entity.pdbx_description
1 polymer ?
#
loop_
_entity_poly.entity_id
_entity_poly.type
_entity_poly.pdbx_seq_one_letter_code
_entity_poly.pdbx_strand_id
1 'polypeptide(L)'
;MPSQGIDMGEESQSKIRITVNSWSGEVEHEGYLLQPVKEGYITLKLINGYNISFPEESIKNKLILETSKISDIIHETPKQNNDLPNITIIHTGGTIASKVDYTTGAVVARLEPHELLEANPELAKQACISVIKLGNMWSDDMRPQHWNSILSASEDAFKSGSVGVVICHGTDSMHFTSSAVAFGWAGKGGIPPGRLVFTGSQRSSDRGSSDSSENLLAAVHWAAYGPKVNGDIGDSTVVVMHDTTADGACAVFSGVGVRKMHTSKRDAFKQINNQKLATITIERENIEIEYEKPWTTSNRKVNNNVSLYDCELKFTHLMSNAHLQPELIHFVKEKGHAGIIIHGMGLGHLPIENPLGDAPENLEVSKAIKEYVEAGGTALMVAQCINGPINMDVYSKGRIQQSIGIIGHPSTTPPDTAAVKLHWILSNNPEEVNSLILDNLCGENQPTL
;
A
#
# COMPACT_ATOMS: atom_id res chain seq x y z
N MET A 1 -14.82 33.79 39.75
CA MET A 1 -14.49 32.54 40.49
C MET A 1 -13.60 31.72 39.58
N PRO A 2 -12.42 31.29 40.02
CA PRO A 2 -11.50 30.55 39.16
C PRO A 2 -12.08 29.16 38.85
N SER A 3 -12.05 28.76 37.59
CA SER A 3 -12.35 27.45 37.10
C SER A 3 -11.43 26.44 37.76
N GLN A 4 -11.97 25.49 38.50
CA GLN A 4 -11.22 24.34 38.97
C GLN A 4 -10.77 23.54 37.76
N GLY A 5 -9.47 23.61 37.46
CA GLY A 5 -8.82 22.67 36.54
C GLY A 5 -8.98 21.26 37.12
N ILE A 6 -9.53 20.37 36.32
CA ILE A 6 -9.57 18.96 36.64
C ILE A 6 -8.14 18.44 36.54
N ASP A 7 -7.56 18.10 37.67
CA ASP A 7 -6.29 17.40 37.79
C ASP A 7 -6.48 16.00 37.15
N MET A 8 -5.89 15.82 35.97
CA MET A 8 -5.91 14.54 35.21
C MET A 8 -4.80 13.62 35.74
N GLY A 9 -4.83 13.35 37.02
CA GLY A 9 -4.01 12.31 37.63
C GLY A 9 -4.73 10.97 37.59
N GLU A 10 -4.08 10.00 36.96
CA GLU A 10 -4.43 8.58 36.88
C GLU A 10 -5.64 8.22 35.98
N GLU A 11 -5.34 7.71 34.78
CA GLU A 11 -6.05 6.83 33.82
C GLU A 11 -7.49 6.44 34.14
N SER A 12 -8.42 7.40 34.20
CA SER A 12 -9.85 7.13 34.23
C SER A 12 -10.54 7.66 32.99
N GLN A 13 -11.15 6.77 32.20
CA GLN A 13 -12.00 7.17 31.08
C GLN A 13 -13.39 7.51 31.59
N SER A 14 -13.87 8.70 31.27
CA SER A 14 -15.23 9.10 31.53
C SER A 14 -16.09 8.96 30.27
N LYS A 15 -17.13 8.12 30.34
CA LYS A 15 -18.19 8.13 29.35
C LYS A 15 -19.17 9.24 29.75
N ILE A 16 -19.40 10.15 28.82
CA ILE A 16 -20.27 11.33 29.07
C ILE A 16 -21.37 11.43 28.02
N ARG A 17 -22.45 12.07 28.42
CA ARG A 17 -23.51 12.54 27.51
C ARG A 17 -23.48 14.05 27.50
N ILE A 18 -23.49 14.64 26.31
CA ILE A 18 -23.63 16.09 26.15
C ILE A 18 -24.88 16.42 25.33
N THR A 19 -25.54 17.52 25.70
CA THR A 19 -26.66 18.08 24.92
C THR A 19 -26.18 19.35 24.23
N VAL A 20 -26.30 19.40 22.91
CA VAL A 20 -25.89 20.55 22.10
C VAL A 20 -27.07 21.11 21.31
N ASN A 21 -27.04 22.40 21.02
CA ASN A 21 -27.99 23.01 20.10
C ASN A 21 -27.61 22.73 18.65
N SER A 22 -28.54 22.23 17.87
CA SER A 22 -28.41 22.12 16.42
C SER A 22 -29.51 22.93 15.73
N TRP A 23 -29.42 23.08 14.41
CA TRP A 23 -30.47 23.73 13.60
C TRP A 23 -31.84 23.03 13.70
N SER A 24 -31.85 21.73 14.05
CA SER A 24 -33.07 20.92 14.22
C SER A 24 -33.56 20.82 15.67
N GLY A 25 -32.93 21.55 16.60
CA GLY A 25 -33.24 21.51 18.04
C GLY A 25 -32.09 20.95 18.87
N GLU A 26 -32.38 20.51 20.10
CA GLU A 26 -31.42 19.91 20.98
C GLU A 26 -31.10 18.48 20.54
N VAL A 27 -29.81 18.15 20.48
CA VAL A 27 -29.30 16.80 20.12
C VAL A 27 -28.40 16.31 21.22
N GLU A 28 -28.59 15.06 21.64
CA GLU A 28 -27.72 14.39 22.60
C GLU A 28 -26.66 13.54 21.90
N HIS A 29 -25.43 13.60 22.42
CA HIS A 29 -24.30 12.78 21.99
C HIS A 29 -23.71 12.08 23.18
N GLU A 30 -23.53 10.75 23.08
CA GLU A 30 -22.82 9.93 24.07
C GLU A 30 -21.50 9.43 23.50
N GLY A 31 -20.48 9.45 24.35
CA GLY A 31 -19.17 8.95 23.95
C GLY A 31 -18.16 9.07 25.11
N TYR A 32 -16.95 8.57 24.82
CA TYR A 32 -15.83 8.71 25.73
C TYR A 32 -15.17 10.07 25.55
N LEU A 33 -14.89 10.74 26.66
CA LEU A 33 -14.20 12.02 26.67
C LEU A 33 -12.74 11.83 26.22
N LEU A 34 -12.34 12.57 25.21
CA LEU A 34 -10.96 12.60 24.69
C LEU A 34 -10.31 13.95 25.01
N GLN A 35 -8.98 14.00 24.89
CA GLN A 35 -8.28 15.28 24.89
C GLN A 35 -8.82 16.20 23.79
N PRO A 36 -9.08 17.48 24.07
CA PRO A 36 -9.64 18.39 23.10
C PRO A 36 -8.63 18.65 21.96
N VAL A 37 -9.11 18.62 20.71
CA VAL A 37 -8.30 18.97 19.53
C VAL A 37 -7.86 20.45 19.53
N LYS A 38 -8.58 21.29 20.30
CA LYS A 38 -8.31 22.72 20.46
C LYS A 38 -8.85 23.19 21.81
N GLU A 39 -8.19 24.13 22.42
CA GLU A 39 -8.66 24.77 23.65
C GLU A 39 -10.07 25.36 23.46
N GLY A 40 -10.96 25.19 24.43
CA GLY A 40 -12.36 25.60 24.37
C GLY A 40 -13.28 24.62 23.61
N TYR A 41 -12.82 23.39 23.32
CA TYR A 41 -13.63 22.35 22.72
C TYR A 41 -13.71 21.11 23.61
N ILE A 42 -14.82 20.40 23.54
CA ILE A 42 -14.97 19.03 24.09
C ILE A 42 -14.98 18.08 22.90
N THR A 43 -14.11 17.06 22.97
CA THR A 43 -14.04 15.99 21.95
C THR A 43 -14.56 14.69 22.54
N LEU A 44 -15.49 14.06 21.82
CA LEU A 44 -16.06 12.77 22.18
C LEU A 44 -15.69 11.72 21.13
N LYS A 45 -15.30 10.53 21.59
CA LYS A 45 -15.30 9.33 20.78
C LYS A 45 -16.67 8.66 20.89
N LEU A 46 -17.40 8.67 19.80
CA LEU A 46 -18.74 8.04 19.72
C LEU A 46 -18.60 6.49 19.68
N ILE A 47 -19.69 5.79 20.02
CA ILE A 47 -19.74 4.32 19.98
C ILE A 47 -19.45 3.75 18.58
N ASN A 48 -19.76 4.51 17.52
CA ASN A 48 -19.50 4.15 16.14
C ASN A 48 -18.04 4.41 15.70
N GLY A 49 -17.14 4.76 16.63
CA GLY A 49 -15.72 4.98 16.40
C GLY A 49 -15.33 6.36 15.87
N TYR A 50 -16.27 7.25 15.58
CA TYR A 50 -15.97 8.60 15.12
C TYR A 50 -15.70 9.56 16.29
N ASN A 51 -14.73 10.47 16.08
CA ASN A 51 -14.48 11.57 17.00
C ASN A 51 -15.31 12.79 16.52
N ILE A 52 -15.97 13.42 17.46
CA ILE A 52 -16.73 14.65 17.22
C ILE A 52 -16.33 15.71 18.26
N SER A 53 -16.12 16.93 17.83
CA SER A 53 -15.72 18.03 18.71
C SER A 53 -16.77 19.13 18.70
N PHE A 54 -17.10 19.64 19.87
CA PHE A 54 -18.05 20.71 20.07
C PHE A 54 -17.40 21.86 20.80
N PRO A 55 -17.65 23.14 20.39
CA PRO A 55 -17.29 24.27 21.24
C PRO A 55 -17.96 24.15 22.62
N GLU A 56 -17.23 24.36 23.69
CA GLU A 56 -17.80 24.30 25.05
C GLU A 56 -19.01 25.21 25.23
N GLU A 57 -19.02 26.36 24.62
CA GLU A 57 -20.12 27.34 24.63
C GLU A 57 -21.42 26.80 23.97
N SER A 58 -21.33 25.80 23.09
CA SER A 58 -22.49 25.16 22.45
C SER A 58 -23.15 24.08 23.29
N ILE A 59 -22.51 23.68 24.39
CA ILE A 59 -22.95 22.58 25.23
C ILE A 59 -23.86 23.12 26.33
N LYS A 60 -25.12 22.70 26.30
CA LYS A 60 -26.13 23.06 27.32
C LYS A 60 -26.01 22.23 28.59
N ASN A 61 -25.74 20.96 28.43
CA ASN A 61 -25.67 20.02 29.54
C ASN A 61 -24.58 18.98 29.31
N LYS A 62 -23.89 18.60 30.37
CA LYS A 62 -22.85 17.58 30.40
C LYS A 62 -23.11 16.64 31.58
N LEU A 63 -23.37 15.38 31.31
CA LEU A 63 -23.62 14.35 32.31
C LEU A 63 -22.54 13.27 32.20
N ILE A 64 -21.87 12.95 33.30
CA ILE A 64 -20.96 11.82 33.41
C ILE A 64 -21.82 10.59 33.65
N LEU A 65 -21.74 9.62 32.74
CA LEU A 65 -22.52 8.38 32.80
C LEU A 65 -21.78 7.29 33.57
N GLU A 66 -20.47 7.13 33.25
CA GLU A 66 -19.62 6.14 33.85
C GLU A 66 -18.20 6.69 33.99
N THR A 67 -17.54 6.38 35.06
CA THR A 67 -16.11 6.57 35.26
C THR A 67 -15.51 5.20 35.49
N SER A 68 -14.97 4.57 34.48
CA SER A 68 -14.30 3.28 34.63
C SER A 68 -12.82 3.47 34.86
N LYS A 69 -12.29 2.83 35.91
CA LYS A 69 -10.87 2.50 35.93
C LYS A 69 -10.65 1.46 34.85
N ILE A 70 -9.66 1.65 33.99
CA ILE A 70 -9.24 0.60 33.04
C ILE A 70 -8.75 -0.55 33.92
N SER A 71 -9.64 -1.52 34.20
CA SER A 71 -9.21 -2.79 34.75
C SER A 71 -8.50 -3.50 33.61
N ASP A 72 -7.26 -3.89 33.82
CA ASP A 72 -6.56 -4.87 32.99
C ASP A 72 -7.41 -6.14 32.96
N ILE A 73 -8.29 -6.25 31.97
CA ILE A 73 -8.95 -7.51 31.67
C ILE A 73 -7.83 -8.37 31.10
N ILE A 74 -7.30 -9.25 31.90
CA ILE A 74 -6.35 -10.27 31.47
C ILE A 74 -7.12 -11.19 30.52
N HIS A 75 -7.06 -10.89 29.23
CA HIS A 75 -7.49 -11.83 28.21
C HIS A 75 -6.43 -12.92 28.10
N GLU A 76 -6.82 -14.18 28.29
CA GLU A 76 -5.92 -15.30 28.00
C GLU A 76 -5.60 -15.30 26.50
N THR A 77 -4.35 -15.08 26.15
CA THR A 77 -3.89 -15.18 24.77
C THR A 77 -4.24 -16.57 24.21
N PRO A 78 -4.91 -16.68 23.06
CA PRO A 78 -5.22 -17.97 22.46
C PRO A 78 -3.97 -18.83 22.31
N LYS A 79 -4.02 -20.07 22.78
CA LYS A 79 -2.91 -21.01 22.59
C LYS A 79 -2.72 -21.28 21.10
N GLN A 80 -1.51 -21.05 20.60
CA GLN A 80 -1.17 -21.37 19.22
C GLN A 80 -0.98 -22.88 19.05
N ASN A 81 -1.39 -23.39 17.90
CA ASN A 81 -1.18 -24.78 17.51
C ASN A 81 0.04 -24.89 16.58
N ASN A 82 1.10 -25.54 17.05
CA ASN A 82 2.36 -25.68 16.29
C ASN A 82 2.23 -26.67 15.12
N ASP A 83 1.13 -27.41 14.99
CA ASP A 83 0.86 -28.30 13.86
C ASP A 83 0.32 -27.51 12.63
N LEU A 84 -0.07 -26.26 12.81
CA LEU A 84 -0.55 -25.38 11.75
C LEU A 84 0.64 -24.75 10.99
N PRO A 85 0.40 -24.27 9.74
CA PRO A 85 1.43 -23.56 8.97
C PRO A 85 2.04 -22.38 9.72
N ASN A 86 3.37 -22.28 9.70
CA ASN A 86 4.06 -21.14 10.30
C ASN A 86 3.97 -19.92 9.40
N ILE A 87 3.35 -18.85 9.89
CA ILE A 87 3.19 -17.57 9.19
C ILE A 87 3.86 -16.46 10.00
N THR A 88 4.68 -15.66 9.33
CA THR A 88 5.22 -14.44 9.93
C THR A 88 4.41 -13.23 9.45
N ILE A 89 3.93 -12.42 10.39
CA ILE A 89 3.32 -11.13 10.12
C ILE A 89 4.37 -10.04 10.33
N ILE A 90 4.68 -9.30 9.26
CA ILE A 90 5.56 -8.14 9.30
C ILE A 90 4.69 -6.89 9.39
N HIS A 91 4.88 -6.10 10.44
CA HIS A 91 4.13 -4.88 10.68
C HIS A 91 4.98 -3.63 10.39
N THR A 92 4.51 -2.77 9.47
CA THR A 92 5.20 -1.53 9.08
C THR A 92 4.50 -0.26 9.57
N GLY A 93 3.26 -0.39 10.02
CA GLY A 93 2.36 0.71 10.36
C GLY A 93 0.99 0.54 9.70
N GLY A 94 0.23 1.62 9.65
CA GLY A 94 -1.12 1.63 9.08
C GLY A 94 -2.21 1.22 10.09
N THR A 95 -3.47 1.38 9.68
CA THR A 95 -4.63 1.28 10.56
C THR A 95 -5.05 -0.16 10.89
N ILE A 96 -4.58 -1.15 10.14
CA ILE A 96 -4.98 -2.56 10.31
C ILE A 96 -4.56 -3.12 11.67
N ALA A 97 -3.49 -2.59 12.21
CA ALA A 97 -2.86 -3.03 13.43
C ALA A 97 -2.88 -1.94 14.51
N SER A 98 -3.82 -1.03 14.43
CA SER A 98 -3.92 0.12 15.30
C SER A 98 -4.95 -0.09 16.38
N LYS A 99 -4.58 0.23 17.62
CA LYS A 99 -5.50 0.37 18.74
C LYS A 99 -5.73 1.86 18.99
N VAL A 100 -6.94 2.23 19.28
CA VAL A 100 -7.20 3.60 19.74
C VAL A 100 -6.64 3.75 21.13
N ASP A 101 -5.69 4.64 21.28
CA ASP A 101 -5.33 5.16 22.59
C ASP A 101 -6.45 6.11 23.03
N TYR A 102 -7.29 5.62 23.92
CA TYR A 102 -8.41 6.42 24.42
C TYR A 102 -7.96 7.60 25.27
N THR A 103 -6.71 7.63 25.73
CA THR A 103 -6.16 8.76 26.50
C THR A 103 -5.91 9.96 25.59
N THR A 104 -5.34 9.71 24.40
CA THR A 104 -5.01 10.76 23.44
C THR A 104 -6.01 10.88 22.31
N GLY A 105 -6.91 9.90 22.13
CA GLY A 105 -7.80 9.78 20.97
C GLY A 105 -7.06 9.45 19.66
N ALA A 106 -5.75 9.27 19.73
CA ALA A 106 -4.91 8.94 18.60
C ALA A 106 -4.97 7.45 18.30
N VAL A 107 -4.83 7.12 17.02
CA VAL A 107 -4.65 5.74 16.57
C VAL A 107 -3.17 5.40 16.75
N VAL A 108 -2.85 4.57 17.74
CA VAL A 108 -1.48 4.14 18.03
C VAL A 108 -1.31 2.71 17.57
N ALA A 109 -0.27 2.44 16.79
CA ALA A 109 0.08 1.06 16.45
C ALA A 109 0.66 0.39 17.69
N ARG A 110 -0.09 -0.51 18.26
CA ARG A 110 0.36 -1.44 19.29
C ARG A 110 0.07 -2.83 18.78
N LEU A 111 1.11 -3.57 18.40
CA LEU A 111 0.96 -4.99 18.12
C LEU A 111 2.18 -5.74 18.63
N GLU A 112 2.04 -6.19 19.83
CA GLU A 112 2.72 -7.40 20.24
C GLU A 112 1.93 -8.62 19.69
N PRO A 113 2.57 -9.78 19.46
CA PRO A 113 1.89 -10.97 18.91
C PRO A 113 0.62 -11.36 19.65
N HIS A 114 0.61 -11.24 20.97
CA HIS A 114 -0.55 -11.56 21.79
C HIS A 114 -1.73 -10.59 21.58
N GLU A 115 -1.47 -9.28 21.46
CA GLU A 115 -2.53 -8.27 21.21
C GLU A 115 -3.22 -8.50 19.86
N LEU A 116 -2.46 -8.94 18.84
CA LEU A 116 -3.01 -9.28 17.52
C LEU A 116 -3.96 -10.48 17.60
N LEU A 117 -3.54 -11.53 18.30
CA LEU A 117 -4.33 -12.75 18.48
C LEU A 117 -5.54 -12.53 19.40
N GLU A 118 -5.42 -11.68 20.40
CA GLU A 118 -6.55 -11.28 21.26
C GLU A 118 -7.61 -10.51 20.45
N ALA A 119 -7.18 -9.61 19.58
CA ALA A 119 -8.08 -8.85 18.71
C ALA A 119 -8.69 -9.70 17.58
N ASN A 120 -8.02 -10.78 17.16
CA ASN A 120 -8.42 -11.64 16.05
C ASN A 120 -8.18 -13.11 16.40
N PRO A 121 -8.94 -13.71 17.33
CA PRO A 121 -8.71 -15.07 17.83
C PRO A 121 -8.85 -16.15 16.75
N GLU A 122 -9.55 -15.86 15.66
CA GLU A 122 -9.71 -16.74 14.50
C GLU A 122 -8.37 -17.04 13.81
N LEU A 123 -7.39 -16.14 13.91
CA LEU A 123 -6.06 -16.34 13.33
C LEU A 123 -5.35 -17.56 13.92
N ALA A 124 -5.51 -17.79 15.22
CA ALA A 124 -4.91 -18.95 15.91
C ALA A 124 -5.46 -20.30 15.42
N LYS A 125 -6.64 -20.32 14.75
CA LYS A 125 -7.21 -21.49 14.10
C LYS A 125 -6.63 -21.72 12.69
N GLN A 126 -6.03 -20.70 12.08
CA GLN A 126 -5.52 -20.74 10.70
C GLN A 126 -4.02 -21.03 10.63
N ALA A 127 -3.23 -20.48 11.54
CA ALA A 127 -1.78 -20.56 11.48
C ALA A 127 -1.11 -20.43 12.86
N CYS A 128 0.12 -20.92 12.95
CA CYS A 128 1.04 -20.57 14.01
C CYS A 128 1.74 -19.24 13.62
N ILE A 129 1.49 -18.18 14.40
CA ILE A 129 1.82 -16.81 14.01
C ILE A 129 3.02 -16.29 14.78
N SER A 130 4.02 -15.78 14.05
CA SER A 130 5.09 -14.92 14.55
C SER A 130 4.91 -13.50 14.06
N VAL A 131 5.36 -12.50 14.82
CA VAL A 131 5.25 -11.09 14.43
C VAL A 131 6.62 -10.42 14.45
N ILE A 132 6.91 -9.65 13.39
CA ILE A 132 8.08 -8.78 13.30
C ILE A 132 7.57 -7.33 13.15
N LYS A 133 7.95 -6.47 14.09
CA LYS A 133 7.61 -5.06 14.05
C LYS A 133 8.77 -4.25 13.45
N LEU A 134 8.61 -3.75 12.23
CA LEU A 134 9.59 -2.86 11.59
C LEU A 134 9.41 -1.41 11.96
N GLY A 135 8.18 -0.99 12.24
CA GLY A 135 7.90 0.39 12.59
C GLY A 135 6.41 0.67 12.76
N ASN A 136 6.12 1.93 12.96
CA ASN A 136 4.76 2.48 12.93
C ASN A 136 4.78 3.75 12.09
N MET A 137 4.72 3.61 10.78
CA MET A 137 4.79 4.74 9.87
C MET A 137 3.55 4.86 8.98
N TRP A 138 3.30 6.05 8.53
CA TRP A 138 2.37 6.31 7.45
C TRP A 138 2.98 5.76 6.15
N SER A 139 2.17 5.19 5.28
CA SER A 139 2.69 4.58 4.06
C SER A 139 3.20 5.59 3.03
N ASP A 140 2.74 6.83 3.09
CA ASP A 140 3.25 7.94 2.27
C ASP A 140 4.65 8.40 2.68
N ASP A 141 5.12 8.04 3.89
CA ASP A 141 6.50 8.25 4.33
C ASP A 141 7.47 7.14 3.89
N MET A 142 6.98 6.09 3.22
CA MET A 142 7.82 5.00 2.74
C MET A 142 8.87 5.48 1.73
N ARG A 143 10.10 4.94 1.88
CA ARG A 143 11.25 5.17 1.01
C ARG A 143 11.94 3.84 0.70
N PRO A 144 12.87 3.78 -0.28
CA PRO A 144 13.54 2.53 -0.66
C PRO A 144 14.20 1.76 0.49
N GLN A 145 14.76 2.45 1.48
CA GLN A 145 15.33 1.79 2.67
C GLN A 145 14.28 1.00 3.47
N HIS A 146 13.01 1.43 3.45
CA HIS A 146 11.93 0.70 4.12
C HIS A 146 11.53 -0.54 3.31
N TRP A 147 11.57 -0.49 1.96
CA TRP A 147 11.41 -1.67 1.11
C TRP A 147 12.50 -2.70 1.39
N ASN A 148 13.77 -2.24 1.54
CA ASN A 148 14.88 -3.10 1.91
C ASN A 148 14.68 -3.74 3.28
N SER A 149 14.15 -3.01 4.25
CA SER A 149 13.83 -3.55 5.58
C SER A 149 12.76 -4.65 5.51
N ILE A 150 11.71 -4.47 4.69
CA ILE A 150 10.67 -5.49 4.48
C ILE A 150 11.24 -6.71 3.77
N LEU A 151 12.08 -6.51 2.73
CA LEU A 151 12.76 -7.59 2.02
C LEU A 151 13.63 -8.43 2.97
N SER A 152 14.49 -7.79 3.75
CA SER A 152 15.36 -8.48 4.72
C SER A 152 14.55 -9.22 5.77
N ALA A 153 13.52 -8.61 6.34
CA ALA A 153 12.66 -9.27 7.33
C ALA A 153 11.90 -10.47 6.74
N SER A 154 11.44 -10.38 5.49
CA SER A 154 10.79 -11.50 4.80
C SER A 154 11.76 -12.62 4.50
N GLU A 155 13.01 -12.31 4.15
CA GLU A 155 14.08 -13.29 3.96
C GLU A 155 14.39 -14.05 5.27
N ASP A 156 14.52 -13.33 6.37
CA ASP A 156 14.74 -13.91 7.70
C ASP A 156 13.56 -14.78 8.14
N ALA A 157 12.33 -14.37 7.86
CA ALA A 157 11.12 -15.14 8.15
C ALA A 157 11.13 -16.49 7.40
N PHE A 158 11.45 -16.50 6.10
CA PHE A 158 11.54 -17.75 5.34
C PHE A 158 12.71 -18.64 5.81
N LYS A 159 13.87 -18.06 6.11
CA LYS A 159 15.01 -18.79 6.69
C LYS A 159 14.68 -19.41 8.05
N SER A 160 13.77 -18.80 8.81
CA SER A 160 13.27 -19.30 10.10
C SER A 160 12.14 -20.33 9.97
N GLY A 161 11.76 -20.73 8.75
CA GLY A 161 10.79 -21.80 8.49
C GLY A 161 9.35 -21.33 8.27
N SER A 162 9.08 -20.06 8.06
CA SER A 162 7.74 -19.57 7.65
C SER A 162 7.42 -20.07 6.24
N VAL A 163 6.19 -20.55 6.03
CA VAL A 163 5.68 -20.97 4.70
C VAL A 163 5.03 -19.84 3.94
N GLY A 164 4.73 -18.74 4.64
CA GLY A 164 4.19 -17.51 4.09
C GLY A 164 4.47 -16.33 5.01
N VAL A 165 4.47 -15.15 4.41
CA VAL A 165 4.70 -13.87 5.10
C VAL A 165 3.56 -12.92 4.77
N VAL A 166 2.93 -12.34 5.79
CA VAL A 166 1.90 -11.29 5.65
C VAL A 166 2.50 -9.95 6.03
N ILE A 167 2.44 -8.97 5.15
CA ILE A 167 2.93 -7.61 5.38
C ILE A 167 1.73 -6.69 5.64
N CYS A 168 1.55 -6.28 6.90
CA CYS A 168 0.58 -5.27 7.28
C CYS A 168 1.12 -3.89 6.97
N HIS A 169 0.45 -3.16 6.09
CA HIS A 169 0.95 -1.93 5.47
C HIS A 169 -0.15 -0.88 5.36
N GLY A 170 0.21 0.40 5.45
CA GLY A 170 -0.70 1.49 5.14
C GLY A 170 -1.09 1.47 3.66
N THR A 171 -2.33 1.86 3.34
CA THR A 171 -2.92 1.58 2.03
C THR A 171 -2.48 2.51 0.90
N ASP A 172 -1.95 3.72 1.20
CA ASP A 172 -1.71 4.75 0.18
C ASP A 172 -0.57 4.41 -0.78
N SER A 173 0.52 3.81 -0.29
CA SER A 173 1.66 3.38 -1.12
C SER A 173 1.85 1.86 -1.18
N MET A 174 0.85 1.07 -0.75
CA MET A 174 0.94 -0.40 -0.72
C MET A 174 1.28 -0.99 -2.09
N HIS A 175 0.73 -0.46 -3.17
CA HIS A 175 0.98 -0.92 -4.54
C HIS A 175 2.42 -0.66 -5.03
N PHE A 176 3.09 0.38 -4.54
CA PHE A 176 4.53 0.58 -4.77
C PHE A 176 5.35 -0.45 -4.00
N THR A 177 5.05 -0.60 -2.70
CA THR A 177 5.80 -1.51 -1.82
C THR A 177 5.62 -2.97 -2.22
N SER A 178 4.41 -3.40 -2.62
CA SER A 178 4.17 -4.77 -3.10
C SER A 178 4.95 -5.07 -4.39
N SER A 179 5.02 -4.11 -5.32
CA SER A 179 5.85 -4.21 -6.51
C SER A 179 7.35 -4.29 -6.16
N ALA A 180 7.80 -3.47 -5.20
CA ALA A 180 9.19 -3.46 -4.77
C ALA A 180 9.61 -4.81 -4.16
N VAL A 181 8.76 -5.39 -3.32
CA VAL A 181 9.02 -6.70 -2.72
C VAL A 181 8.96 -7.81 -3.78
N ALA A 182 8.05 -7.71 -4.77
CA ALA A 182 7.99 -8.67 -5.87
C ALA A 182 9.30 -8.70 -6.67
N PHE A 183 9.82 -7.55 -7.12
CA PHE A 183 11.08 -7.48 -7.88
C PHE A 183 12.29 -7.86 -7.03
N GLY A 184 12.34 -7.45 -5.76
CA GLY A 184 13.42 -7.82 -4.85
C GLY A 184 13.56 -9.32 -4.66
N TRP A 185 12.45 -10.06 -4.65
CA TRP A 185 12.44 -11.52 -4.59
C TRP A 185 12.61 -12.20 -5.94
N ALA A 186 11.96 -11.67 -6.99
CA ALA A 186 12.02 -12.27 -8.32
C ALA A 186 13.42 -12.18 -8.93
N GLY A 187 14.15 -11.09 -8.70
CA GLY A 187 15.41 -10.87 -9.40
C GLY A 187 15.20 -10.91 -10.91
N LYS A 188 16.01 -11.67 -11.62
CA LYS A 188 15.88 -11.88 -13.07
C LYS A 188 14.87 -12.99 -13.44
N GLY A 189 13.76 -13.09 -12.72
CA GLY A 189 12.65 -13.99 -13.07
C GLY A 189 12.52 -15.25 -12.19
N GLY A 190 13.04 -15.22 -10.96
CA GLY A 190 12.78 -16.27 -9.96
C GLY A 190 11.48 -16.05 -9.18
N ILE A 191 11.28 -16.86 -8.16
CA ILE A 191 10.14 -16.78 -7.23
C ILE A 191 10.63 -16.84 -5.78
N PRO A 192 9.87 -16.25 -4.81
CA PRO A 192 10.17 -16.40 -3.39
C PRO A 192 9.96 -17.86 -2.90
N PRO A 193 10.53 -18.23 -1.74
CA PRO A 193 10.36 -19.57 -1.18
C PRO A 193 8.93 -19.89 -0.75
N GLY A 194 8.15 -18.88 -0.42
CA GLY A 194 6.78 -18.99 0.04
C GLY A 194 5.93 -17.82 -0.41
N ARG A 195 4.72 -17.71 0.12
CA ARG A 195 3.75 -16.69 -0.27
C ARG A 195 4.03 -15.38 0.44
N LEU A 196 4.02 -14.28 -0.31
CA LEU A 196 4.15 -12.91 0.19
C LEU A 196 2.83 -12.19 0.00
N VAL A 197 2.21 -11.74 1.08
CA VAL A 197 0.86 -11.20 1.08
C VAL A 197 0.85 -9.83 1.73
N PHE A 198 0.49 -8.80 0.99
CA PHE A 198 0.23 -7.48 1.53
C PHE A 198 -1.23 -7.35 1.91
N THR A 199 -1.48 -6.71 3.04
CA THR A 199 -2.82 -6.32 3.47
C THR A 199 -2.78 -5.04 4.30
N GLY A 200 -3.94 -4.45 4.46
CA GLY A 200 -4.12 -3.20 5.19
C GLY A 200 -5.59 -2.97 5.52
N SER A 201 -5.91 -1.79 6.00
CA SER A 201 -7.30 -1.41 6.27
C SER A 201 -7.58 0.00 5.80
N GLN A 202 -8.73 0.20 5.15
CA GLN A 202 -9.24 1.52 4.78
C GLN A 202 -9.90 2.21 5.97
N ARG A 203 -10.38 1.42 6.94
CA ARG A 203 -11.07 1.92 8.13
C ARG A 203 -10.48 1.26 9.36
N SER A 204 -10.11 2.09 10.34
CA SER A 204 -9.51 1.62 11.58
C SER A 204 -10.39 0.59 12.32
N SER A 205 -9.74 -0.29 13.08
CA SER A 205 -10.36 -1.41 13.80
C SER A 205 -11.39 -0.99 14.84
N ASP A 206 -11.37 0.28 15.25
CA ASP A 206 -12.32 0.85 16.22
C ASP A 206 -13.67 1.26 15.61
N ARG A 207 -13.84 1.15 14.29
CA ARG A 207 -15.09 1.49 13.60
C ARG A 207 -15.90 0.24 13.30
N GLY A 208 -17.22 0.31 13.51
CA GLY A 208 -18.13 -0.81 13.22
C GLY A 208 -18.17 -1.26 11.75
N SER A 209 -17.62 -0.44 10.83
CA SER A 209 -17.47 -0.76 9.41
C SER A 209 -16.01 -1.03 9.02
N SER A 210 -15.16 -1.41 9.99
CA SER A 210 -13.77 -1.76 9.75
C SER A 210 -13.66 -2.97 8.82
N ASP A 211 -12.66 -2.92 7.95
CA ASP A 211 -12.25 -4.00 7.05
C ASP A 211 -10.99 -4.74 7.55
N SER A 212 -10.50 -4.39 8.74
CA SER A 212 -9.22 -4.89 9.27
C SER A 212 -9.21 -6.40 9.48
N SER A 213 -10.18 -6.93 10.21
CA SER A 213 -10.19 -8.34 10.63
C SER A 213 -10.38 -9.28 9.44
N GLU A 214 -11.31 -8.96 8.53
CA GLU A 214 -11.54 -9.78 7.33
C GLU A 214 -10.35 -9.75 6.38
N ASN A 215 -9.76 -8.55 6.12
CA ASN A 215 -8.57 -8.44 5.29
C ASN A 215 -7.40 -9.24 5.88
N LEU A 216 -7.18 -9.14 7.19
CA LEU A 216 -6.09 -9.86 7.85
C LEU A 216 -6.31 -11.37 7.84
N LEU A 217 -7.53 -11.83 8.14
CA LEU A 217 -7.88 -13.24 8.14
C LEU A 217 -7.72 -13.85 6.73
N ALA A 218 -8.22 -13.17 5.70
CA ALA A 218 -8.05 -13.58 4.31
C ALA A 218 -6.57 -13.61 3.90
N ALA A 219 -5.78 -12.62 4.29
CA ALA A 219 -4.35 -12.55 4.01
C ALA A 219 -3.57 -13.71 4.66
N VAL A 220 -3.85 -14.02 5.93
CA VAL A 220 -3.24 -15.15 6.65
C VAL A 220 -3.67 -16.47 6.01
N HIS A 221 -4.94 -16.60 5.65
CA HIS A 221 -5.43 -17.81 4.97
C HIS A 221 -4.73 -18.04 3.63
N TRP A 222 -4.57 -16.99 2.80
CA TRP A 222 -3.81 -17.10 1.54
C TRP A 222 -2.33 -17.45 1.80
N ALA A 223 -1.70 -16.83 2.79
CA ALA A 223 -0.31 -17.12 3.14
C ALA A 223 -0.12 -18.58 3.59
N ALA A 224 -1.09 -19.16 4.30
CA ALA A 224 -1.05 -20.51 4.83
C ALA A 224 -1.43 -21.57 3.76
N TYR A 225 -2.52 -21.33 3.02
CA TYR A 225 -3.19 -22.35 2.21
C TYR A 225 -3.33 -22.00 0.73
N GLY A 226 -2.94 -20.80 0.32
CA GLY A 226 -2.95 -20.39 -1.09
C GLY A 226 -2.12 -21.31 -1.99
N PRO A 227 -2.18 -21.14 -3.31
CA PRO A 227 -1.43 -21.98 -4.25
C PRO A 227 0.07 -21.72 -4.16
N LYS A 228 0.88 -22.58 -4.76
CA LYS A 228 2.31 -22.33 -4.91
C LYS A 228 2.52 -21.12 -5.83
N VAL A 229 3.49 -20.27 -5.48
CA VAL A 229 3.90 -19.12 -6.28
C VAL A 229 4.41 -19.60 -7.64
N ASN A 230 3.93 -19.00 -8.72
CA ASN A 230 4.41 -19.31 -10.07
C ASN A 230 5.18 -18.13 -10.72
N GLY A 231 4.88 -16.90 -10.35
CA GLY A 231 5.53 -15.67 -10.83
C GLY A 231 5.12 -15.19 -12.22
N ASP A 232 4.42 -16.00 -13.00
CA ASP A 232 4.03 -15.62 -14.37
C ASP A 232 2.79 -14.72 -14.41
N ILE A 233 1.95 -14.81 -13.38
CA ILE A 233 0.69 -14.08 -13.26
C ILE A 233 0.76 -12.92 -12.25
N GLY A 234 1.94 -12.60 -11.74
CA GLY A 234 2.16 -11.53 -10.78
C GLY A 234 1.88 -11.92 -9.33
N ASP A 235 1.96 -13.19 -9.00
CA ASP A 235 1.73 -13.75 -7.66
C ASP A 235 3.00 -13.88 -6.80
N SER A 236 4.13 -13.36 -7.24
CA SER A 236 5.37 -13.28 -6.43
C SER A 236 5.15 -12.51 -5.14
N THR A 237 4.31 -11.49 -5.19
CA THR A 237 3.58 -10.92 -4.07
C THR A 237 2.12 -10.74 -4.46
N VAL A 238 1.22 -10.81 -3.48
CA VAL A 238 -0.20 -10.49 -3.70
C VAL A 238 -0.65 -9.41 -2.71
N VAL A 239 -1.71 -8.70 -3.08
CA VAL A 239 -2.43 -7.77 -2.19
C VAL A 239 -3.81 -8.34 -1.94
N VAL A 240 -4.17 -8.53 -0.67
CA VAL A 240 -5.47 -9.06 -0.24
C VAL A 240 -6.25 -7.96 0.47
N MET A 241 -7.34 -7.51 -0.14
CA MET A 241 -8.19 -6.43 0.34
C MET A 241 -9.65 -6.74 0.01
N HIS A 242 -10.60 -6.06 0.66
CA HIS A 242 -12.04 -6.23 0.35
C HIS A 242 -12.33 -6.16 -1.15
N ASP A 243 -13.11 -7.10 -1.63
CA ASP A 243 -13.53 -7.18 -3.05
C ASP A 243 -14.63 -6.16 -3.36
N THR A 244 -15.55 -5.98 -2.41
CA THR A 244 -16.68 -5.05 -2.48
C THR A 244 -16.75 -4.18 -1.23
N THR A 245 -17.75 -3.33 -1.13
CA THR A 245 -18.05 -2.57 0.09
C THR A 245 -18.80 -3.38 1.16
N ALA A 246 -19.29 -4.58 0.81
CA ALA A 246 -19.93 -5.51 1.75
C ALA A 246 -18.90 -6.41 2.45
N ASP A 247 -19.29 -7.00 3.57
CA ASP A 247 -18.50 -7.97 4.31
C ASP A 247 -18.51 -9.36 3.62
N GLY A 248 -17.59 -10.24 4.00
CA GLY A 248 -17.58 -11.65 3.65
C GLY A 248 -16.71 -12.02 2.44
N ALA A 249 -16.14 -11.05 1.71
CA ALA A 249 -15.29 -11.37 0.56
C ALA A 249 -14.09 -10.43 0.41
N CYS A 250 -12.91 -11.02 0.21
CA CYS A 250 -11.68 -10.31 -0.11
C CYS A 250 -11.15 -10.74 -1.49
N ALA A 251 -10.67 -9.79 -2.26
CA ALA A 251 -10.01 -10.05 -3.53
C ALA A 251 -8.52 -10.23 -3.35
N VAL A 252 -7.94 -11.13 -4.12
CA VAL A 252 -6.50 -11.35 -4.24
C VAL A 252 -6.03 -10.73 -5.54
N PHE A 253 -5.20 -9.70 -5.43
CA PHE A 253 -4.64 -8.98 -6.57
C PHE A 253 -3.17 -9.31 -6.76
N SER A 254 -2.70 -9.28 -8.01
CA SER A 254 -1.27 -9.29 -8.31
C SER A 254 -0.59 -8.08 -7.67
N GLY A 255 0.46 -8.29 -6.89
CA GLY A 255 1.20 -7.20 -6.24
C GLY A 255 1.91 -6.26 -7.21
N VAL A 256 2.17 -6.71 -8.44
CA VAL A 256 2.76 -5.90 -9.53
C VAL A 256 1.71 -5.33 -10.49
N GLY A 257 0.43 -5.63 -10.27
CA GLY A 257 -0.67 -5.19 -11.14
C GLY A 257 -1.78 -4.44 -10.43
N VAL A 258 -1.70 -4.30 -9.10
CA VAL A 258 -2.74 -3.65 -8.29
C VAL A 258 -2.51 -2.15 -8.15
N ARG A 259 -3.59 -1.39 -8.01
CA ARG A 259 -3.52 0.03 -7.63
C ARG A 259 -4.67 0.42 -6.71
N LYS A 260 -4.42 1.34 -5.77
CA LYS A 260 -5.46 2.01 -5.00
C LYS A 260 -6.18 3.03 -5.88
N MET A 261 -7.46 2.79 -6.17
CA MET A 261 -8.27 3.57 -7.09
C MET A 261 -9.28 4.50 -6.40
N HIS A 262 -9.40 4.42 -5.09
CA HIS A 262 -10.28 5.29 -4.31
C HIS A 262 -9.63 5.65 -2.97
N THR A 263 -9.87 6.87 -2.51
CA THR A 263 -9.23 7.42 -1.30
C THR A 263 -9.61 6.69 -0.02
N SER A 264 -10.82 6.13 0.09
CA SER A 264 -11.37 5.66 1.38
C SER A 264 -12.38 4.51 1.31
N LYS A 265 -12.74 3.98 0.13
CA LYS A 265 -13.63 2.81 0.05
C LYS A 265 -12.92 1.54 0.49
N ARG A 266 -13.66 0.58 1.07
CA ARG A 266 -13.10 -0.73 1.41
C ARG A 266 -12.58 -1.47 0.17
N ASP A 267 -13.31 -1.42 -0.93
CA ASP A 267 -12.96 -1.96 -2.25
C ASP A 267 -12.11 -0.99 -3.10
N ALA A 268 -11.23 -0.25 -2.47
CA ALA A 268 -10.41 0.77 -3.13
C ALA A 268 -9.39 0.20 -4.12
N PHE A 269 -8.93 -1.02 -3.92
CA PHE A 269 -7.92 -1.65 -4.76
C PHE A 269 -8.53 -2.32 -5.98
N LYS A 270 -7.88 -2.15 -7.14
CA LYS A 270 -8.31 -2.78 -8.39
C LYS A 270 -7.09 -3.27 -9.16
N GLN A 271 -7.27 -4.39 -9.86
CA GLN A 271 -6.27 -4.90 -10.79
C GLN A 271 -6.22 -4.03 -12.04
N ILE A 272 -5.02 -3.70 -12.51
CA ILE A 272 -4.76 -2.91 -13.71
C ILE A 272 -4.32 -3.85 -14.82
N ASN A 273 -4.83 -3.64 -16.02
CA ASN A 273 -4.50 -4.41 -17.23
C ASN A 273 -4.72 -5.92 -17.14
N ASN A 274 -5.39 -6.41 -16.10
CA ASN A 274 -5.70 -7.83 -15.90
C ASN A 274 -6.91 -7.98 -14.97
N GLN A 275 -7.30 -9.23 -14.69
CA GLN A 275 -8.29 -9.58 -13.67
C GLN A 275 -7.59 -9.84 -12.33
N LYS A 276 -8.31 -9.74 -11.20
CA LYS A 276 -7.83 -10.23 -9.90
C LYS A 276 -7.48 -11.72 -10.01
N LEU A 277 -6.68 -12.24 -9.11
CA LEU A 277 -6.22 -13.63 -9.16
C LEU A 277 -7.26 -14.60 -8.58
N ALA A 278 -7.91 -14.18 -7.50
CA ALA A 278 -8.89 -15.00 -6.78
C ALA A 278 -9.80 -14.12 -5.90
N THR A 279 -10.88 -14.75 -5.43
CA THR A 279 -11.72 -14.24 -4.34
C THR A 279 -11.61 -15.19 -3.15
N ILE A 280 -11.48 -14.65 -1.95
CA ILE A 280 -11.54 -15.38 -0.68
C ILE A 280 -12.86 -15.02 -0.01
N THR A 281 -13.74 -16.00 0.11
CA THR A 281 -15.03 -15.87 0.77
C THR A 281 -14.91 -16.34 2.21
N ILE A 282 -15.40 -15.54 3.16
CA ILE A 282 -15.38 -15.81 4.58
C ILE A 282 -16.81 -15.96 5.08
N GLU A 283 -17.22 -17.19 5.37
CA GLU A 283 -18.54 -17.52 5.92
C GLU A 283 -18.40 -18.19 7.29
N ARG A 284 -18.47 -17.40 8.35
CA ARG A 284 -18.28 -17.87 9.73
C ARG A 284 -16.91 -18.54 9.94
N GLU A 285 -16.87 -19.87 10.03
CA GLU A 285 -15.63 -20.66 10.20
C GLU A 285 -15.09 -21.24 8.87
N ASN A 286 -15.84 -21.11 7.77
CA ASN A 286 -15.45 -21.61 6.46
C ASN A 286 -14.79 -20.49 5.66
N ILE A 287 -13.61 -20.76 5.09
CA ILE A 287 -12.89 -19.85 4.22
C ILE A 287 -12.60 -20.60 2.92
N GLU A 288 -13.08 -20.06 1.80
CA GLU A 288 -12.95 -20.66 0.49
C GLU A 288 -12.19 -19.74 -0.46
N ILE A 289 -11.36 -20.33 -1.33
CA ILE A 289 -10.62 -19.61 -2.37
C ILE A 289 -11.21 -20.00 -3.73
N GLU A 290 -11.75 -19.03 -4.45
CA GLU A 290 -12.20 -19.17 -5.83
C GLU A 290 -11.23 -18.47 -6.77
N TYR A 291 -10.64 -19.19 -7.72
CA TYR A 291 -9.68 -18.64 -8.68
C TYR A 291 -10.39 -18.09 -9.91
N GLU A 292 -10.01 -16.90 -10.38
CA GLU A 292 -10.57 -16.30 -11.60
C GLU A 292 -10.17 -17.08 -12.87
N LYS A 293 -9.02 -17.74 -12.85
CA LYS A 293 -8.52 -18.60 -13.93
C LYS A 293 -7.88 -19.87 -13.33
N PRO A 294 -7.82 -20.97 -14.08
CA PRO A 294 -7.10 -22.17 -13.64
C PRO A 294 -5.66 -21.81 -13.23
N TRP A 295 -5.27 -22.24 -12.04
CA TRP A 295 -3.93 -21.99 -11.53
C TRP A 295 -2.93 -22.94 -12.19
N THR A 296 -1.90 -22.37 -12.83
CA THR A 296 -0.83 -23.15 -13.45
C THR A 296 0.44 -23.00 -12.59
N THR A 297 1.15 -24.10 -12.38
CA THR A 297 2.44 -24.05 -11.69
C THR A 297 3.54 -23.69 -12.68
N SER A 298 4.39 -22.75 -12.29
CA SER A 298 5.58 -22.38 -13.04
C SER A 298 6.79 -23.23 -12.61
N ASN A 299 7.74 -23.40 -13.53
CA ASN A 299 9.06 -24.02 -13.27
C ASN A 299 10.13 -22.99 -12.92
N ARG A 300 9.75 -21.77 -12.53
CA ARG A 300 10.69 -20.72 -12.13
C ARG A 300 11.52 -21.14 -10.92
N LYS A 301 12.78 -20.73 -10.92
CA LYS A 301 13.71 -21.05 -9.85
C LYS A 301 13.34 -20.31 -8.56
N VAL A 302 13.36 -21.02 -7.44
CA VAL A 302 13.21 -20.41 -6.12
C VAL A 302 14.49 -19.63 -5.78
N ASN A 303 14.35 -18.35 -5.46
CA ASN A 303 15.40 -17.51 -4.94
C ASN A 303 15.40 -17.59 -3.41
N ASN A 304 16.57 -17.83 -2.82
CA ASN A 304 16.73 -17.91 -1.36
C ASN A 304 17.21 -16.59 -0.74
N ASN A 305 17.60 -15.64 -1.58
CA ASN A 305 18.08 -14.32 -1.17
C ASN A 305 17.37 -13.23 -1.96
N VAL A 306 17.21 -12.08 -1.32
CA VAL A 306 16.61 -10.89 -1.93
C VAL A 306 17.65 -10.02 -2.63
N SER A 307 17.20 -9.26 -3.64
CA SER A 307 17.95 -8.17 -4.26
C SER A 307 17.45 -6.84 -3.69
N LEU A 308 18.35 -6.07 -3.09
CA LEU A 308 18.01 -4.79 -2.44
C LEU A 308 18.07 -3.63 -3.43
N TYR A 309 17.44 -2.52 -3.03
CA TYR A 309 17.43 -1.26 -3.76
C TYR A 309 18.57 -0.36 -3.32
N ASP A 310 19.23 0.31 -4.24
CA ASP A 310 20.16 1.38 -3.93
C ASP A 310 19.36 2.64 -3.52
N CYS A 311 19.49 3.01 -2.24
CA CYS A 311 18.74 4.13 -1.68
C CYS A 311 19.26 5.51 -2.09
N GLU A 312 20.46 5.59 -2.70
CA GLU A 312 21.07 6.84 -3.15
C GLU A 312 20.62 7.24 -4.55
N LEU A 313 20.05 6.31 -5.32
CA LEU A 313 19.54 6.60 -6.66
C LEU A 313 18.33 7.54 -6.57
N LYS A 314 18.37 8.60 -7.37
CA LYS A 314 17.30 9.60 -7.44
C LYS A 314 16.46 9.40 -8.69
N PHE A 315 15.14 9.51 -8.51
CA PHE A 315 14.16 9.41 -9.58
C PHE A 315 13.23 10.62 -9.57
N THR A 316 12.72 10.97 -10.75
CA THR A 316 11.71 12.04 -10.89
C THR A 316 10.57 11.56 -11.76
N HIS A 317 9.34 11.81 -11.34
CA HIS A 317 8.15 11.63 -12.14
C HIS A 317 7.83 12.93 -12.89
N LEU A 318 7.73 12.85 -14.21
CA LEU A 318 7.44 13.95 -15.11
C LEU A 318 6.08 13.75 -15.77
N MET A 319 5.12 14.62 -15.47
CA MET A 319 3.78 14.54 -16.05
C MET A 319 3.73 15.30 -17.39
N SER A 320 3.39 14.60 -18.48
CA SER A 320 3.13 15.23 -19.78
C SER A 320 1.80 16.01 -19.73
N ASN A 321 1.86 17.31 -19.88
CA ASN A 321 0.69 18.20 -19.94
C ASN A 321 1.05 19.55 -20.56
N ALA A 322 0.06 20.46 -20.66
CA ALA A 322 0.24 21.79 -21.25
C ALA A 322 1.17 22.74 -20.45
N HIS A 323 1.60 22.34 -19.26
CA HIS A 323 2.48 23.14 -18.39
C HIS A 323 3.87 22.52 -18.24
N LEU A 324 4.20 21.49 -19.04
CA LEU A 324 5.52 20.87 -19.02
C LEU A 324 6.58 21.86 -19.49
N GLN A 325 7.56 22.13 -18.64
CA GLN A 325 8.65 23.07 -18.91
C GLN A 325 9.99 22.33 -19.02
N PRO A 326 10.85 22.66 -20.00
CA PRO A 326 12.14 22.00 -20.20
C PRO A 326 13.11 22.20 -19.02
N GLU A 327 12.98 23.29 -18.24
CA GLU A 327 13.83 23.60 -17.10
C GLU A 327 13.78 22.51 -16.03
N LEU A 328 12.64 21.81 -15.89
CA LEU A 328 12.54 20.68 -14.96
C LEU A 328 13.49 19.55 -15.35
N ILE A 329 13.64 19.30 -16.65
CA ILE A 329 14.51 18.23 -17.16
C ILE A 329 15.97 18.63 -16.99
N HIS A 330 16.31 19.90 -17.27
CA HIS A 330 17.65 20.42 -17.00
C HIS A 330 18.02 20.35 -15.52
N PHE A 331 17.11 20.71 -14.62
CA PHE A 331 17.31 20.58 -13.18
C PHE A 331 17.56 19.13 -12.75
N VAL A 332 16.77 18.19 -13.24
CA VAL A 332 16.91 16.76 -12.94
C VAL A 332 18.27 16.23 -13.41
N LYS A 333 18.72 16.63 -14.61
CA LYS A 333 20.05 16.34 -15.15
C LYS A 333 21.15 16.92 -14.25
N GLU A 334 21.06 18.20 -13.88
CA GLU A 334 22.02 18.87 -13.00
C GLU A 334 22.14 18.19 -11.62
N LYS A 335 21.01 17.74 -11.05
CA LYS A 335 20.97 17.05 -9.73
C LYS A 335 21.36 15.58 -9.80
N GLY A 336 21.72 15.06 -10.98
CA GLY A 336 22.20 13.70 -11.16
C GLY A 336 21.14 12.63 -10.87
N HIS A 337 19.90 12.85 -11.30
CA HIS A 337 18.88 11.81 -11.19
C HIS A 337 19.17 10.69 -12.17
N ALA A 338 19.12 9.44 -11.68
CA ALA A 338 19.39 8.24 -12.47
C ALA A 338 18.25 7.92 -13.45
N GLY A 339 17.01 8.24 -13.08
CA GLY A 339 15.83 7.97 -13.89
C GLY A 339 14.80 9.10 -13.89
N ILE A 340 14.23 9.35 -15.07
CA ILE A 340 13.00 10.13 -15.26
C ILE A 340 11.89 9.17 -15.69
N ILE A 341 10.82 9.08 -14.91
CA ILE A 341 9.60 8.36 -15.24
C ILE A 341 8.64 9.34 -15.90
N ILE A 342 8.45 9.20 -17.21
CA ILE A 342 7.64 10.10 -18.02
C ILE A 342 6.23 9.55 -18.14
N HIS A 343 5.26 10.21 -17.50
CA HIS A 343 3.85 9.89 -17.64
C HIS A 343 3.30 10.52 -18.91
N GLY A 344 3.36 9.79 -20.02
CA GLY A 344 2.92 10.22 -21.35
C GLY A 344 1.40 10.20 -21.52
N MET A 345 0.90 10.99 -22.45
CA MET A 345 -0.52 10.99 -22.82
C MET A 345 -0.83 9.83 -23.77
N GLY A 346 -2.03 9.25 -23.65
CA GLY A 346 -2.49 8.17 -24.51
C GLY A 346 -1.50 7.01 -24.54
N LEU A 347 -1.02 6.63 -25.72
CA LEU A 347 -0.09 5.53 -25.95
C LEU A 347 1.36 5.85 -25.56
N GLY A 348 1.63 6.95 -24.88
CA GLY A 348 2.96 7.38 -24.44
C GLY A 348 3.50 8.54 -25.26
N HIS A 349 2.86 9.72 -25.21
CA HIS A 349 3.26 10.88 -25.98
C HIS A 349 3.58 12.10 -25.09
N LEU A 350 4.58 12.86 -25.54
CA LEU A 350 5.05 14.12 -24.97
C LEU A 350 4.83 15.28 -25.94
N PRO A 351 4.73 16.53 -25.47
CA PRO A 351 4.80 17.71 -26.32
C PRO A 351 6.27 17.94 -26.77
N ILE A 352 6.63 17.40 -27.93
CA ILE A 352 8.00 17.49 -28.51
C ILE A 352 8.02 18.06 -29.91
N GLU A 353 6.90 18.51 -30.46
CA GLU A 353 6.77 19.06 -31.81
C GLU A 353 6.10 20.44 -31.77
N ASN A 354 6.44 21.28 -32.72
CA ASN A 354 5.91 22.65 -32.88
C ASN A 354 5.38 22.88 -34.31
N PRO A 355 4.27 22.21 -34.70
CA PRO A 355 3.79 22.24 -36.08
C PRO A 355 3.24 23.61 -36.51
N LEU A 356 2.80 24.45 -35.57
CA LEU A 356 2.28 25.80 -35.89
C LEU A 356 3.34 26.90 -35.73
N GLY A 357 4.50 26.58 -35.14
CA GLY A 357 5.57 27.52 -34.90
C GLY A 357 5.39 28.46 -33.69
N ASP A 358 4.37 28.23 -32.89
CA ASP A 358 3.95 29.07 -31.75
C ASP A 358 4.25 28.48 -30.37
N ALA A 359 4.84 27.29 -30.32
CA ALA A 359 5.20 26.56 -29.08
C ALA A 359 6.68 26.08 -29.14
N PRO A 360 7.67 26.98 -29.18
CA PRO A 360 9.09 26.60 -29.28
C PRO A 360 9.58 25.78 -28.06
N GLU A 361 8.96 25.94 -26.90
CA GLU A 361 9.26 25.17 -25.67
C GLU A 361 9.13 23.66 -25.87
N ASN A 362 8.25 23.20 -26.77
CA ASN A 362 8.13 21.77 -27.08
C ASN A 362 9.41 21.20 -27.70
N LEU A 363 10.11 21.97 -28.55
CA LEU A 363 11.38 21.55 -29.15
C LEU A 363 12.48 21.51 -28.08
N GLU A 364 12.44 22.43 -27.12
CA GLU A 364 13.40 22.45 -26.02
C GLU A 364 13.15 21.27 -25.04
N VAL A 365 11.90 20.82 -24.83
CA VAL A 365 11.59 19.58 -24.10
C VAL A 365 12.26 18.38 -24.77
N SER A 366 12.12 18.23 -26.08
CA SER A 366 12.77 17.14 -26.84
C SER A 366 14.29 17.17 -26.68
N LYS A 367 14.91 18.35 -26.84
CA LYS A 367 16.35 18.56 -26.70
C LYS A 367 16.82 18.24 -25.26
N ALA A 368 16.11 18.74 -24.23
CA ALA A 368 16.46 18.52 -22.84
C ALA A 368 16.44 17.02 -22.46
N ILE A 369 15.46 16.25 -22.96
CA ILE A 369 15.40 14.79 -22.74
C ILE A 369 16.58 14.11 -23.42
N LYS A 370 16.87 14.47 -24.71
CA LYS A 370 18.00 13.90 -25.43
C LYS A 370 19.31 14.15 -24.66
N GLU A 371 19.56 15.39 -24.28
CA GLU A 371 20.74 15.74 -23.48
C GLU A 371 20.85 15.03 -22.13
N TYR A 372 19.69 14.75 -21.47
CA TYR A 372 19.65 13.99 -20.25
C TYR A 372 20.08 12.53 -20.48
N VAL A 373 19.56 11.90 -21.55
CA VAL A 373 19.92 10.52 -21.91
C VAL A 373 21.38 10.41 -22.34
N GLU A 374 21.87 11.35 -23.16
CA GLU A 374 23.28 11.41 -23.58
C GLU A 374 24.24 11.61 -22.39
N ALA A 375 23.78 12.22 -21.32
CA ALA A 375 24.53 12.35 -20.07
C ALA A 375 24.49 11.10 -19.16
N GLY A 376 23.86 10.01 -19.63
CA GLY A 376 23.77 8.71 -18.92
C GLY A 376 22.49 8.53 -18.08
N GLY A 377 21.53 9.45 -18.12
CA GLY A 377 20.24 9.30 -17.45
C GLY A 377 19.30 8.36 -18.22
N THR A 378 18.41 7.69 -17.53
CA THR A 378 17.40 6.81 -18.12
C THR A 378 16.03 7.49 -18.17
N ALA A 379 15.44 7.61 -19.37
CA ALA A 379 14.11 8.17 -19.59
C ALA A 379 13.11 7.06 -19.90
N LEU A 380 12.24 6.71 -18.94
CA LEU A 380 11.23 5.65 -19.07
C LEU A 380 9.85 6.24 -19.35
N MET A 381 9.23 5.84 -20.47
CA MET A 381 7.84 6.17 -20.79
C MET A 381 6.88 5.24 -20.04
N VAL A 382 5.91 5.82 -19.34
CA VAL A 382 4.75 5.14 -18.77
C VAL A 382 3.48 5.91 -19.14
N ALA A 383 2.29 5.31 -19.04
CA ALA A 383 1.03 5.99 -19.38
C ALA A 383 0.49 6.82 -18.21
N GLN A 384 -0.15 7.95 -18.49
CA GLN A 384 -1.07 8.60 -17.55
C GLN A 384 -2.40 7.84 -17.44
N CYS A 385 -2.81 7.20 -18.55
CA CYS A 385 -3.96 6.31 -18.53
C CYS A 385 -3.65 5.10 -17.65
N ILE A 386 -4.53 4.82 -16.71
CA ILE A 386 -4.31 3.73 -15.74
C ILE A 386 -4.32 2.36 -16.44
N ASN A 387 -5.18 2.20 -17.46
CA ASN A 387 -5.29 0.98 -18.24
C ASN A 387 -4.82 1.22 -19.68
N GLY A 388 -4.30 0.18 -20.29
CA GLY A 388 -3.82 0.18 -21.66
C GLY A 388 -2.28 0.12 -21.75
N PRO A 389 -1.75 -0.26 -22.91
CA PRO A 389 -0.32 -0.38 -23.14
C PRO A 389 0.36 0.96 -23.48
N ILE A 390 1.67 1.01 -23.31
CA ILE A 390 2.53 1.94 -24.04
C ILE A 390 2.80 1.36 -25.44
N ASN A 391 2.53 2.16 -26.47
CA ASN A 391 2.84 1.81 -27.86
C ASN A 391 3.31 3.03 -28.65
N MET A 392 4.63 3.24 -28.67
CA MET A 392 5.26 4.38 -29.36
C MET A 392 5.47 4.17 -30.86
N ASP A 393 5.12 3.01 -31.41
CA ASP A 393 5.26 2.73 -32.85
C ASP A 393 4.09 3.24 -33.70
N VAL A 394 2.94 3.49 -33.10
CA VAL A 394 1.71 3.86 -33.82
C VAL A 394 1.86 5.18 -34.54
N TYR A 395 2.47 6.18 -33.92
CA TYR A 395 2.63 7.53 -34.48
C TYR A 395 4.10 7.90 -34.70
N SER A 396 4.38 8.77 -35.70
CA SER A 396 5.71 9.30 -35.93
C SER A 396 6.36 9.93 -34.72
N LYS A 397 5.59 10.68 -33.94
CA LYS A 397 6.02 11.30 -32.68
C LYS A 397 6.61 10.28 -31.71
N GLY A 398 5.97 9.12 -31.56
CA GLY A 398 6.48 8.05 -30.68
C GLY A 398 7.83 7.51 -31.15
N ARG A 399 8.01 7.35 -32.44
CA ARG A 399 9.32 6.94 -33.01
C ARG A 399 10.41 8.01 -32.82
N ILE A 400 10.05 9.30 -32.90
CA ILE A 400 10.97 10.38 -32.55
C ILE A 400 11.38 10.28 -31.08
N GLN A 401 10.44 10.04 -30.19
CA GLN A 401 10.69 9.84 -28.72
C GLN A 401 11.67 8.69 -28.49
N GLN A 402 11.49 7.56 -29.18
CA GLN A 402 12.42 6.43 -29.10
C GLN A 402 13.81 6.81 -29.63
N SER A 403 13.88 7.57 -30.74
CA SER A 403 15.17 7.98 -31.35
C SER A 403 16.00 8.92 -30.48
N ILE A 404 15.38 9.63 -29.53
CA ILE A 404 16.08 10.47 -28.54
C ILE A 404 16.39 9.72 -27.23
N GLY A 405 16.14 8.39 -27.20
CA GLY A 405 16.54 7.50 -26.11
C GLY A 405 15.47 7.25 -25.05
N ILE A 406 14.19 7.57 -25.29
CA ILE A 406 13.10 7.19 -24.38
C ILE A 406 12.80 5.70 -24.57
N ILE A 407 12.84 4.95 -23.47
CA ILE A 407 12.56 3.49 -23.40
C ILE A 407 11.19 3.20 -22.82
N GLY A 408 10.78 1.92 -22.76
CA GLY A 408 9.52 1.46 -22.12
C GLY A 408 8.44 1.02 -23.11
N HIS A 409 8.79 0.82 -24.39
CA HIS A 409 7.90 0.35 -25.44
C HIS A 409 8.42 -0.98 -26.04
N PRO A 410 7.52 -1.95 -26.32
CA PRO A 410 6.10 -2.01 -25.90
C PRO A 410 5.96 -2.51 -24.47
N SER A 411 4.99 -2.00 -23.71
CA SER A 411 4.78 -2.44 -22.33
C SER A 411 3.33 -2.30 -21.88
N THR A 412 2.86 -3.29 -21.12
CA THR A 412 1.56 -3.31 -20.40
C THR A 412 1.75 -3.11 -18.90
N THR A 413 3.00 -2.95 -18.44
CA THR A 413 3.33 -2.77 -17.01
C THR A 413 2.63 -1.52 -16.47
N PRO A 414 1.92 -1.60 -15.34
CA PRO A 414 1.31 -0.43 -14.72
C PRO A 414 2.35 0.66 -14.40
N PRO A 415 1.99 1.95 -14.50
CA PRO A 415 2.95 3.06 -14.37
C PRO A 415 3.78 3.04 -13.09
N ASP A 416 3.14 2.79 -11.94
CA ASP A 416 3.83 2.78 -10.64
C ASP A 416 4.78 1.57 -10.53
N THR A 417 4.34 0.42 -11.03
CA THR A 417 5.14 -0.81 -11.10
C THR A 417 6.35 -0.63 -12.00
N ALA A 418 6.18 0.02 -13.16
CA ALA A 418 7.28 0.30 -14.09
C ALA A 418 8.35 1.22 -13.48
N ALA A 419 7.92 2.21 -12.68
CA ALA A 419 8.83 3.09 -11.95
C ALA A 419 9.66 2.31 -10.91
N VAL A 420 9.02 1.44 -10.14
CA VAL A 420 9.69 0.57 -9.16
C VAL A 420 10.62 -0.42 -9.85
N LYS A 421 10.19 -1.01 -10.97
CA LYS A 421 11.02 -1.90 -11.79
C LYS A 421 12.28 -1.21 -12.29
N LEU A 422 12.16 0.02 -12.82
CA LEU A 422 13.34 0.79 -13.25
C LEU A 422 14.30 1.00 -12.08
N HIS A 423 13.82 1.35 -10.90
CA HIS A 423 14.67 1.51 -9.72
C HIS A 423 15.40 0.20 -9.37
N TRP A 424 14.69 -0.93 -9.37
CA TRP A 424 15.29 -2.23 -9.13
C TRP A 424 16.38 -2.57 -10.17
N ILE A 425 16.11 -2.32 -11.47
CA ILE A 425 17.07 -2.57 -12.55
C ILE A 425 18.32 -1.72 -12.36
N LEU A 426 18.18 -0.42 -12.16
CA LEU A 426 19.30 0.50 -12.01
C LEU A 426 20.11 0.23 -10.72
N SER A 427 19.50 -0.34 -9.70
CA SER A 427 20.17 -0.78 -8.47
C SER A 427 21.01 -2.05 -8.65
N ASN A 428 20.59 -2.96 -9.53
CA ASN A 428 21.17 -4.31 -9.59
C ASN A 428 21.79 -4.67 -10.94
N ASN A 429 21.31 -4.13 -12.05
CA ASN A 429 21.69 -4.49 -13.42
C ASN A 429 21.60 -3.27 -14.36
N PRO A 430 22.27 -2.15 -14.08
CA PRO A 430 22.09 -0.91 -14.84
C PRO A 430 22.44 -1.04 -16.34
N GLU A 431 23.39 -1.91 -16.68
CA GLU A 431 23.81 -2.17 -18.07
C GLU A 431 22.77 -2.95 -18.89
N GLU A 432 21.82 -3.62 -18.25
CA GLU A 432 20.78 -4.42 -18.91
C GLU A 432 19.41 -3.70 -18.93
N VAL A 433 19.37 -2.39 -18.64
CA VAL A 433 18.10 -1.66 -18.47
C VAL A 433 17.18 -1.78 -19.70
N ASN A 434 17.71 -1.71 -20.91
CA ASN A 434 16.93 -1.76 -22.16
C ASN A 434 16.23 -3.10 -22.40
N SER A 435 16.81 -4.20 -21.94
CA SER A 435 16.20 -5.53 -22.05
C SER A 435 15.27 -5.80 -20.88
N LEU A 436 15.78 -5.67 -19.64
CA LEU A 436 15.04 -6.04 -18.46
C LEU A 436 13.77 -5.20 -18.23
N ILE A 437 13.73 -3.95 -18.70
CA ILE A 437 12.54 -3.11 -18.54
C ILE A 437 11.33 -3.68 -19.28
N LEU A 438 11.56 -4.37 -20.40
CA LEU A 438 10.52 -4.99 -21.23
C LEU A 438 10.25 -6.47 -20.88
N ASP A 439 11.18 -7.14 -20.25
CA ASP A 439 11.02 -8.54 -19.84
C ASP A 439 9.87 -8.68 -18.81
N ASN A 440 9.26 -9.85 -18.77
CA ASN A 440 8.32 -10.21 -17.72
C ASN A 440 9.06 -10.94 -16.60
N LEU A 441 9.44 -10.20 -15.54
CA LEU A 441 10.23 -10.74 -14.43
C LEU A 441 9.37 -11.51 -13.42
N CYS A 442 8.15 -11.03 -13.15
CA CYS A 442 7.27 -11.64 -12.15
C CYS A 442 5.76 -11.41 -12.43
N GLY A 443 5.37 -11.30 -13.70
CA GLY A 443 3.97 -11.15 -14.10
C GLY A 443 3.50 -9.72 -14.32
N GLU A 444 4.42 -8.74 -14.34
CA GLU A 444 4.10 -7.32 -14.48
C GLU A 444 3.84 -6.88 -15.93
N ASN A 445 4.46 -7.54 -16.89
CA ASN A 445 4.34 -7.20 -18.30
C ASN A 445 3.67 -8.36 -19.06
N GLN A 446 2.43 -8.16 -19.48
CA GLN A 446 1.65 -9.17 -20.19
C GLN A 446 1.83 -8.98 -21.71
N PRO A 447 2.00 -10.06 -22.49
CA PRO A 447 2.27 -9.97 -23.92
C PRO A 447 1.09 -9.42 -24.74
N THR A 448 -0.12 -9.52 -24.22
CA THR A 448 -1.36 -9.00 -24.82
C THR A 448 -2.32 -8.54 -23.74
N LEU A 449 -3.06 -7.49 -24.01
CA LEU A 449 -4.22 -7.06 -23.21
C LEU A 449 -5.50 -7.66 -23.74
#